data_a34c4f3b4dce856f3fd3df71cc1a7dba
#
_entry.id   a34c4f3b4dce856f3fd3df71cc1a7dba
#
_cell.length_a   1.000
_cell.length_b   1.000
_cell.length_c   1.000
_cell.angle_alpha   90.00
_cell.angle_beta   90.00
_cell.angle_gamma   90.00
#
_symmetry.space_group_name_H-M   'P 1'
#
loop_
_entity.id
_entity.type
_entity.pdbx_description
1 polymer ?
#
loop_
_entity_poly.entity_id
_entity_poly.type
_entity_poly.pdbx_seq_one_letter_code
_entity_poly.pdbx_strand_id
1 'polypeptide(L)'
;LILLILTIAKIFLSPVSFYTSIKSPVGLSLFSSFPMSLIMISVWMKELFDKANLYFWVAGVVIQTAILIIFTIKYVFNFRIKYVFPSWFMVYAGLGMSAINCKDFGMDIYGKAVYFYTIFISIIMVIPILTRFFKRDTTIAARPLISLLAIPFGIILPAYIGLSPSVSTNSLWLMFMGLQAILVFVIINMILHLFDGFFPTWSCYAVSVAIVAYASKFFLAYLLGHKMGSDIITYIIYGEYVLSFIVGAFMLLASFISILEDPEVHRQRVMENTQKLNLLE
;
A
#
# COMPACT_ATOMS: atom_id res chain seq x y z
N LEU A 1 5.86 10.46 8.10
CA LEU A 1 6.08 11.91 8.07
C LEU A 1 7.36 12.24 7.30
N ILE A 2 8.51 11.67 7.65
CA ILE A 2 9.82 11.92 6.98
C ILE A 2 9.72 11.70 5.47
N LEU A 3 9.20 10.55 5.02
CA LEU A 3 9.05 10.24 3.59
C LEU A 3 8.13 11.23 2.88
N LEU A 4 7.11 11.72 3.56
CA LEU A 4 6.18 12.71 3.02
C LEU A 4 6.88 14.05 2.80
N ILE A 5 7.66 14.49 3.79
CA ILE A 5 8.51 15.70 3.69
C ILE A 5 9.53 15.56 2.55
N LEU A 6 10.20 14.41 2.44
CA LEU A 6 11.16 14.15 1.37
C LEU A 6 10.49 14.13 -0.01
N THR A 7 9.26 13.62 -0.11
CA THR A 7 8.50 13.65 -1.38
C THR A 7 8.15 15.09 -1.77
N ILE A 8 7.69 15.89 -0.82
CA ILE A 8 7.42 17.31 -1.03
C ILE A 8 8.71 18.04 -1.46
N ALA A 9 9.81 17.81 -0.73
CA ALA A 9 11.10 18.38 -1.07
C ALA A 9 11.54 17.99 -2.50
N LYS A 10 11.36 16.73 -2.90
CA LYS A 10 11.67 16.27 -4.27
C LYS A 10 10.84 16.99 -5.34
N ILE A 11 9.55 17.23 -5.07
CA ILE A 11 8.66 17.94 -5.99
C ILE A 11 9.16 19.37 -6.24
N PHE A 12 9.60 20.08 -5.19
CA PHE A 12 10.06 21.47 -5.30
C PHE A 12 11.51 21.60 -5.74
N LEU A 13 12.42 20.76 -5.24
CA LEU A 13 13.86 20.86 -5.53
C LEU A 13 14.26 20.22 -6.85
N SER A 14 13.54 19.20 -7.31
CA SER A 14 13.86 18.45 -8.52
C SER A 14 12.62 18.08 -9.34
N PRO A 15 11.86 19.08 -9.84
CA PRO A 15 10.58 18.82 -10.52
C PRO A 15 10.75 17.97 -11.79
N VAL A 16 11.85 18.12 -12.53
CA VAL A 16 12.13 17.32 -13.73
C VAL A 16 12.36 15.85 -13.39
N SER A 17 13.15 15.57 -12.35
CA SER A 17 13.39 14.21 -11.85
C SER A 17 12.10 13.57 -11.32
N PHE A 18 11.29 14.33 -10.57
CA PHE A 18 10.01 13.88 -10.10
C PHE A 18 9.07 13.53 -11.27
N TYR A 19 8.93 14.44 -12.24
CA TYR A 19 8.09 14.22 -13.42
C TYR A 19 8.52 12.97 -14.21
N THR A 20 9.82 12.76 -14.36
CA THR A 20 10.36 11.57 -15.04
C THR A 20 10.00 10.29 -14.27
N SER A 21 10.06 10.33 -12.94
CA SER A 21 9.68 9.19 -12.09
C SER A 21 8.21 8.79 -12.26
N ILE A 22 7.27 9.74 -12.35
CA ILE A 22 5.83 9.48 -12.47
C ILE A 22 5.36 9.24 -13.92
N LYS A 23 6.26 9.31 -14.90
CA LYS A 23 5.91 8.97 -16.30
C LYS A 23 5.58 7.49 -16.51
N SER A 24 6.19 6.60 -15.72
CA SER A 24 5.95 5.16 -15.82
C SER A 24 4.64 4.74 -15.11
N PRO A 25 4.00 3.65 -15.53
CA PRO A 25 2.80 3.15 -14.85
C PRO A 25 3.08 2.75 -13.40
N VAL A 26 4.25 2.17 -13.11
CA VAL A 26 4.67 1.81 -11.75
C VAL A 26 4.94 3.08 -10.92
N GLY A 27 5.70 4.04 -11.45
CA GLY A 27 6.03 5.26 -10.72
C GLY A 27 4.79 6.08 -10.35
N LEU A 28 3.85 6.26 -11.31
CA LEU A 28 2.61 6.99 -11.03
C LEU A 28 1.72 6.25 -10.03
N SER A 29 1.63 4.92 -10.12
CA SER A 29 0.84 4.15 -9.17
C SER A 29 1.45 4.13 -7.76
N LEU A 30 2.77 4.04 -7.63
CA LEU A 30 3.44 4.12 -6.34
C LEU A 30 3.33 5.53 -5.71
N PHE A 31 3.25 6.58 -6.53
CA PHE A 31 3.01 7.94 -6.03
C PHE A 31 1.68 8.09 -5.30
N SER A 32 0.69 7.20 -5.54
CA SER A 32 -0.55 7.15 -4.75
C SER A 32 -0.31 6.92 -3.24
N SER A 33 0.86 6.43 -2.84
CA SER A 33 1.23 6.34 -1.41
C SER A 33 1.28 7.70 -0.73
N PHE A 34 1.60 8.77 -1.47
CA PHE A 34 1.65 10.13 -0.95
C PHE A 34 0.26 10.62 -0.47
N PRO A 35 -0.79 10.68 -1.30
CA PRO A 35 -2.11 11.08 -0.83
C PRO A 35 -2.72 10.10 0.17
N MET A 36 -2.47 8.79 0.07
CA MET A 36 -2.87 7.83 1.09
C MET A 36 -2.27 8.18 2.46
N SER A 37 -0.99 8.59 2.50
CA SER A 37 -0.34 9.03 3.72
C SER A 37 -0.93 10.33 4.28
N LEU A 38 -1.34 11.27 3.42
CA LEU A 38 -2.04 12.48 3.86
C LEU A 38 -3.37 12.15 4.54
N ILE A 39 -4.15 11.22 3.96
CA ILE A 39 -5.41 10.75 4.55
C ILE A 39 -5.15 10.08 5.91
N MET A 40 -4.10 9.27 6.05
CA MET A 40 -3.76 8.64 7.33
C MET A 40 -3.32 9.66 8.39
N ILE A 41 -2.48 10.62 8.00
CA ILE A 41 -1.99 11.65 8.92
C ILE A 41 -3.11 12.56 9.39
N SER A 42 -4.17 12.76 8.60
CA SER A 42 -5.32 13.57 9.00
C SER A 42 -5.91 13.14 10.35
N VAL A 43 -5.91 11.83 10.63
CA VAL A 43 -6.40 11.28 11.92
C VAL A 43 -5.55 11.74 13.09
N TRP A 44 -4.22 11.70 12.91
CA TRP A 44 -3.27 12.11 13.95
C TRP A 44 -3.26 13.61 14.18
N MET A 45 -3.50 14.39 13.10
CA MET A 45 -3.59 15.85 13.21
C MET A 45 -4.81 16.33 14.01
N LYS A 46 -5.84 15.48 14.17
CA LYS A 46 -7.02 15.79 14.98
C LYS A 46 -6.64 16.06 16.45
N GLU A 47 -5.67 15.33 16.98
CA GLU A 47 -5.20 15.51 18.36
C GLU A 47 -4.34 16.77 18.56
N LEU A 48 -3.71 17.25 17.47
CA LEU A 48 -2.79 18.37 17.52
C LEU A 48 -3.43 19.71 17.07
N PHE A 49 -4.32 19.64 16.06
CA PHE A 49 -4.91 20.80 15.39
C PHE A 49 -6.33 20.50 14.93
N ASP A 50 -7.32 20.95 15.67
CA ASP A 50 -8.75 20.59 15.54
C ASP A 50 -9.38 20.86 14.16
N LYS A 51 -8.84 21.81 13.37
CA LYS A 51 -9.32 22.11 12.01
C LYS A 51 -8.40 21.66 10.88
N ALA A 52 -7.14 21.42 11.16
CA ALA A 52 -6.17 21.06 10.13
C ALA A 52 -6.39 19.65 9.58
N ASN A 53 -6.96 18.74 10.39
CA ASN A 53 -7.26 17.38 10.00
C ASN A 53 -8.12 17.28 8.74
N LEU A 54 -9.18 18.10 8.63
CA LEU A 54 -10.07 18.13 7.45
C LEU A 54 -9.31 18.53 6.19
N TYR A 55 -8.43 19.54 6.27
CA TYR A 55 -7.66 19.99 5.11
C TYR A 55 -6.71 18.92 4.59
N PHE A 56 -6.02 18.19 5.48
CA PHE A 56 -5.17 17.07 5.09
C PHE A 56 -5.97 15.94 4.47
N TRP A 57 -7.14 15.61 5.03
CA TRP A 57 -8.00 14.57 4.49
C TRP A 57 -8.52 14.95 3.10
N VAL A 58 -9.08 16.15 2.94
CA VAL A 58 -9.60 16.66 1.65
C VAL A 58 -8.47 16.72 0.61
N ALA A 59 -7.30 17.26 0.97
CA ALA A 59 -6.16 17.34 0.07
C ALA A 59 -5.75 15.93 -0.41
N GLY A 60 -5.68 14.95 0.51
CA GLY A 60 -5.38 13.57 0.17
C GLY A 60 -6.41 12.97 -0.79
N VAL A 61 -7.70 13.15 -0.53
CA VAL A 61 -8.79 12.66 -1.38
C VAL A 61 -8.75 13.30 -2.78
N VAL A 62 -8.55 14.61 -2.86
CA VAL A 62 -8.48 15.33 -4.14
C VAL A 62 -7.29 14.88 -4.96
N ILE A 63 -6.10 14.78 -4.35
CA ILE A 63 -4.89 14.32 -5.05
C ILE A 63 -5.05 12.86 -5.49
N GLN A 64 -5.58 11.97 -4.62
CA GLN A 64 -5.80 10.57 -4.96
C GLN A 64 -6.77 10.42 -6.13
N THR A 65 -7.87 11.20 -6.13
CA THR A 65 -8.84 11.21 -7.21
C THR A 65 -8.22 11.73 -8.52
N ALA A 66 -7.41 12.79 -8.45
CA ALA A 66 -6.69 13.30 -9.61
C ALA A 66 -5.73 12.25 -10.20
N ILE A 67 -4.95 11.55 -9.36
CA ILE A 67 -4.08 10.46 -9.79
C ILE A 67 -4.90 9.34 -10.45
N LEU A 68 -6.03 8.94 -9.85
CA LEU A 68 -6.92 7.92 -10.39
C LEU A 68 -7.42 8.29 -11.79
N ILE A 69 -7.87 9.53 -11.99
CA ILE A 69 -8.35 10.03 -13.29
C ILE A 69 -7.21 10.02 -14.32
N ILE A 70 -6.07 10.62 -13.98
CA ILE A 70 -4.90 10.70 -14.86
C ILE A 70 -4.42 9.29 -15.24
N PHE A 71 -4.35 8.40 -14.26
CA PHE A 71 -3.92 7.01 -14.46
C PHE A 71 -4.87 6.25 -15.39
N THR A 72 -6.18 6.42 -15.18
CA THR A 72 -7.22 5.78 -16.01
C THR A 72 -7.13 6.27 -17.45
N ILE A 73 -7.04 7.56 -17.67
CA ILE A 73 -6.92 8.14 -19.03
C ILE A 73 -5.66 7.62 -19.73
N LYS A 74 -4.54 7.55 -19.00
CA LYS A 74 -3.25 7.23 -19.59
C LYS A 74 -3.04 5.74 -19.85
N TYR A 75 -3.50 4.86 -18.93
CA TYR A 75 -3.15 3.44 -18.94
C TYR A 75 -4.34 2.50 -19.11
N VAL A 76 -5.57 2.90 -18.75
CA VAL A 76 -6.75 2.05 -18.93
C VAL A 76 -7.37 2.27 -20.30
N PHE A 77 -7.55 3.51 -20.76
CA PHE A 77 -8.04 3.76 -22.11
C PHE A 77 -7.03 3.32 -23.20
N ASN A 78 -5.74 3.30 -22.89
CA ASN A 78 -4.70 2.72 -23.74
C ASN A 78 -4.23 1.38 -23.16
N PHE A 79 -5.17 0.49 -22.87
CA PHE A 79 -4.89 -0.75 -22.16
C PHE A 79 -3.88 -1.63 -22.89
N ARG A 80 -2.82 -1.97 -22.16
CA ARG A 80 -1.83 -2.99 -22.56
C ARG A 80 -1.49 -3.82 -21.34
N ILE A 81 -1.60 -5.13 -21.42
CA ILE A 81 -1.35 -6.04 -20.30
C ILE A 81 0.04 -5.84 -19.66
N LYS A 82 1.04 -5.42 -20.42
CA LYS A 82 2.38 -5.10 -19.95
C LYS A 82 2.44 -3.90 -18.98
N TYR A 83 1.41 -3.06 -18.92
CA TYR A 83 1.32 -1.92 -18.01
C TYR A 83 0.59 -2.27 -16.71
N VAL A 84 -0.04 -3.45 -16.64
CA VAL A 84 -0.76 -3.90 -15.47
C VAL A 84 0.23 -4.40 -14.42
N PHE A 85 0.24 -3.79 -13.26
CA PHE A 85 1.05 -4.19 -12.11
C PHE A 85 0.18 -4.23 -10.86
N PRO A 86 0.56 -5.01 -9.84
CA PRO A 86 -0.15 -5.02 -8.55
C PRO A 86 -0.22 -3.64 -7.87
N SER A 87 0.70 -2.73 -8.20
CA SER A 87 0.66 -1.34 -7.75
C SER A 87 -0.58 -0.55 -8.21
N TRP A 88 -1.35 -1.06 -9.18
CA TRP A 88 -2.64 -0.50 -9.56
C TRP A 88 -3.64 -0.46 -8.40
N PHE A 89 -3.51 -1.39 -7.44
CA PHE A 89 -4.31 -1.33 -6.21
C PHE A 89 -4.09 -0.06 -5.40
N MET A 90 -2.88 0.51 -5.43
CA MET A 90 -2.62 1.80 -4.75
C MET A 90 -3.41 2.94 -5.38
N VAL A 91 -3.58 2.93 -6.72
CA VAL A 91 -4.36 3.96 -7.42
C VAL A 91 -5.84 3.81 -7.13
N TYR A 92 -6.40 2.63 -7.34
CA TYR A 92 -7.84 2.40 -7.32
C TYR A 92 -8.38 2.10 -5.93
N ALA A 93 -7.81 1.14 -5.23
CA ALA A 93 -8.22 0.81 -3.87
C ALA A 93 -7.72 1.82 -2.85
N GLY A 94 -6.63 2.56 -3.15
CA GLY A 94 -6.08 3.59 -2.28
C GLY A 94 -7.06 4.69 -1.91
N LEU A 95 -8.03 5.01 -2.78
CA LEU A 95 -9.12 5.94 -2.45
C LEU A 95 -9.94 5.44 -1.24
N GLY A 96 -10.03 4.13 -1.05
CA GLY A 96 -10.71 3.51 0.10
C GLY A 96 -10.14 3.89 1.46
N MET A 97 -8.90 4.37 1.53
CA MET A 97 -8.35 4.91 2.78
C MET A 97 -9.20 6.04 3.35
N SER A 98 -9.81 6.85 2.49
CA SER A 98 -10.69 7.94 2.92
C SER A 98 -11.99 7.45 3.56
N ALA A 99 -12.43 6.24 3.24
CA ALA A 99 -13.63 5.64 3.82
C ALA A 99 -13.43 5.23 5.29
N ILE A 100 -12.20 4.93 5.71
CA ILE A 100 -11.91 4.48 7.08
C ILE A 100 -12.25 5.57 8.10
N ASN A 101 -11.94 6.83 7.76
CA ASN A 101 -12.01 7.96 8.69
C ASN A 101 -13.11 8.98 8.31
N CYS A 102 -13.95 8.69 7.32
CA CYS A 102 -14.96 9.63 6.81
C CYS A 102 -15.98 10.06 7.87
N LYS A 103 -16.25 9.22 8.87
CA LYS A 103 -17.16 9.54 9.98
C LYS A 103 -16.65 10.69 10.84
N ASP A 104 -15.34 10.83 11.01
CA ASP A 104 -14.75 11.93 11.76
C ASP A 104 -15.07 13.30 11.15
N PHE A 105 -15.46 13.29 9.88
CA PHE A 105 -15.81 14.48 9.09
C PHE A 105 -17.31 14.56 8.73
N GLY A 106 -18.15 13.69 9.30
CA GLY A 106 -19.59 13.63 9.01
C GLY A 106 -19.94 13.19 7.57
N MET A 107 -19.02 12.46 6.91
CA MET A 107 -19.17 12.06 5.49
C MET A 107 -19.55 10.57 5.34
N ASP A 108 -20.52 10.08 6.11
CA ASP A 108 -20.91 8.66 6.12
C ASP A 108 -21.37 8.14 4.76
N ILE A 109 -22.18 8.93 4.04
CA ILE A 109 -22.70 8.54 2.70
C ILE A 109 -21.54 8.37 1.71
N TYR A 110 -20.62 9.34 1.69
CA TYR A 110 -19.41 9.27 0.89
C TYR A 110 -18.58 8.02 1.25
N GLY A 111 -18.34 7.80 2.54
CA GLY A 111 -17.56 6.65 3.01
C GLY A 111 -18.15 5.31 2.57
N LYS A 112 -19.48 5.14 2.67
CA LYS A 112 -20.17 3.94 2.18
C LYS A 112 -20.00 3.77 0.66
N ALA A 113 -20.16 4.83 -0.11
CA ALA A 113 -20.00 4.77 -1.56
C ALA A 113 -18.56 4.36 -1.94
N VAL A 114 -17.55 4.96 -1.31
CA VAL A 114 -16.13 4.64 -1.53
C VAL A 114 -15.79 3.23 -1.06
N TYR A 115 -16.38 2.75 0.05
CA TYR A 115 -16.21 1.39 0.53
C TYR A 115 -16.67 0.34 -0.51
N PHE A 116 -17.90 0.47 -1.02
CA PHE A 116 -18.40 -0.43 -2.05
C PHE A 116 -17.63 -0.31 -3.37
N TYR A 117 -17.25 0.91 -3.76
CA TYR A 117 -16.35 1.13 -4.88
C TYR A 117 -15.03 0.36 -4.69
N THR A 118 -14.41 0.43 -3.50
CA THR A 118 -13.14 -0.24 -3.21
C THR A 118 -13.24 -1.75 -3.33
N ILE A 119 -14.32 -2.36 -2.83
CA ILE A 119 -14.56 -3.80 -3.00
C ILE A 119 -14.70 -4.14 -4.48
N PHE A 120 -15.58 -3.44 -5.19
CA PHE A 120 -15.89 -3.71 -6.59
C PHE A 120 -14.66 -3.59 -7.48
N ILE A 121 -13.92 -2.50 -7.36
CA ILE A 121 -12.74 -2.27 -8.19
C ILE A 121 -11.61 -3.25 -7.86
N SER A 122 -11.48 -3.66 -6.59
CA SER A 122 -10.48 -4.64 -6.18
C SER A 122 -10.73 -6.01 -6.82
N ILE A 123 -11.97 -6.45 -6.88
CA ILE A 123 -12.36 -7.71 -7.55
C ILE A 123 -12.02 -7.63 -9.05
N ILE A 124 -12.36 -6.53 -9.71
CA ILE A 124 -12.06 -6.35 -11.14
C ILE A 124 -10.56 -6.35 -11.39
N MET A 125 -9.77 -5.68 -10.55
CA MET A 125 -8.32 -5.54 -10.75
C MET A 125 -7.54 -6.84 -10.49
N VAL A 126 -8.05 -7.74 -9.66
CA VAL A 126 -7.40 -9.05 -9.41
C VAL A 126 -7.21 -9.83 -10.71
N ILE A 127 -8.21 -9.84 -11.60
CA ILE A 127 -8.18 -10.65 -12.84
C ILE A 127 -6.98 -10.30 -13.74
N PRO A 128 -6.80 -9.05 -14.20
CA PRO A 128 -5.67 -8.71 -15.07
C PRO A 128 -4.32 -8.80 -14.35
N ILE A 129 -4.26 -8.54 -13.04
CA ILE A 129 -3.04 -8.64 -12.25
C ILE A 129 -2.58 -10.10 -12.15
N LEU A 130 -3.46 -11.03 -11.78
CA LEU A 130 -3.14 -12.45 -11.71
C LEU A 130 -2.81 -13.02 -13.10
N THR A 131 -3.55 -12.62 -14.14
CA THR A 131 -3.27 -13.03 -15.52
C THR A 131 -1.84 -12.68 -15.92
N ARG A 132 -1.37 -11.48 -15.57
CA ARG A 132 0.00 -11.09 -15.85
C ARG A 132 1.02 -11.83 -14.99
N PHE A 133 0.73 -12.01 -13.71
CA PHE A 133 1.60 -12.71 -12.77
C PHE A 133 1.87 -14.16 -13.25
N PHE A 134 0.82 -14.89 -13.67
CA PHE A 134 0.97 -16.27 -14.16
C PHE A 134 1.71 -16.36 -15.50
N LYS A 135 1.71 -15.30 -16.30
CA LYS A 135 2.49 -15.28 -17.56
C LYS A 135 4.00 -15.08 -17.35
N ARG A 136 4.45 -14.92 -16.11
CA ARG A 136 5.87 -14.71 -15.72
C ARG A 136 6.59 -13.60 -16.50
N ASP A 137 5.86 -12.65 -17.08
CA ASP A 137 6.39 -11.54 -17.89
C ASP A 137 6.75 -10.32 -16.98
N THR A 138 7.36 -10.60 -15.80
CA THR A 138 7.72 -9.56 -14.83
C THR A 138 9.23 -9.57 -14.60
N THR A 139 9.84 -8.40 -14.72
CA THR A 139 11.26 -8.22 -14.37
C THR A 139 11.48 -8.45 -12.87
N ILE A 140 12.68 -8.87 -12.50
CA ILE A 140 13.10 -9.11 -11.10
C ILE A 140 12.77 -7.91 -10.23
N ALA A 141 13.08 -6.70 -10.69
CA ALA A 141 12.76 -5.46 -9.99
C ALA A 141 11.25 -5.22 -9.76
N ALA A 142 10.37 -5.88 -10.49
CA ALA A 142 8.93 -5.75 -10.34
C ALA A 142 8.30 -6.85 -9.47
N ARG A 143 9.02 -7.89 -9.11
CA ARG A 143 8.54 -9.00 -8.26
C ARG A 143 7.98 -8.53 -6.92
N PRO A 144 8.63 -7.59 -6.19
CA PRO A 144 8.09 -7.11 -4.91
C PRO A 144 6.72 -6.43 -4.99
N LEU A 145 6.33 -5.93 -6.17
CA LEU A 145 5.03 -5.27 -6.37
C LEU A 145 3.85 -6.20 -6.07
N ILE A 146 4.03 -7.55 -6.16
CA ILE A 146 2.95 -8.50 -5.89
C ILE A 146 2.45 -8.41 -4.44
N SER A 147 3.30 -8.00 -3.50
CA SER A 147 2.92 -7.80 -2.11
C SER A 147 1.78 -6.77 -1.94
N LEU A 148 1.64 -5.84 -2.89
CA LEU A 148 0.59 -4.82 -2.86
C LEU A 148 -0.84 -5.37 -3.04
N LEU A 149 -0.99 -6.69 -3.29
CA LEU A 149 -2.26 -7.40 -3.12
C LEU A 149 -2.83 -7.25 -1.69
N ALA A 150 -1.99 -6.92 -0.71
CA ALA A 150 -2.43 -6.65 0.67
C ALA A 150 -3.26 -5.36 0.80
N ILE A 151 -3.11 -4.39 -0.11
CA ILE A 151 -3.75 -3.07 -0.04
C ILE A 151 -5.28 -3.16 0.12
N PRO A 152 -6.03 -3.83 -0.76
CA PRO A 152 -7.48 -3.89 -0.61
C PRO A 152 -7.91 -4.56 0.69
N PHE A 153 -7.26 -5.64 1.11
CA PHE A 153 -7.59 -6.32 2.36
C PHE A 153 -7.37 -5.42 3.57
N GLY A 154 -6.24 -4.71 3.60
CA GLY A 154 -5.90 -3.78 4.68
C GLY A 154 -6.79 -2.53 4.74
N ILE A 155 -7.52 -2.21 3.68
CA ILE A 155 -8.45 -1.07 3.63
C ILE A 155 -9.89 -1.51 3.93
N ILE A 156 -10.35 -2.62 3.34
CA ILE A 156 -11.74 -3.05 3.40
C ILE A 156 -12.15 -3.41 4.84
N LEU A 157 -11.29 -4.10 5.60
CA LEU A 157 -11.60 -4.53 6.96
C LEU A 157 -11.84 -3.34 7.92
N PRO A 158 -10.92 -2.37 8.07
CA PRO A 158 -11.16 -1.23 8.96
C PRO A 158 -12.32 -0.33 8.48
N ALA A 159 -12.50 -0.17 7.17
CA ALA A 159 -13.64 0.56 6.62
C ALA A 159 -14.98 -0.14 6.93
N TYR A 160 -15.03 -1.47 6.88
CA TYR A 160 -16.20 -2.25 7.28
C TYR A 160 -16.56 -2.02 8.75
N ILE A 161 -15.59 -2.10 9.65
CA ILE A 161 -15.78 -1.86 11.09
C ILE A 161 -16.29 -0.44 11.33
N GLY A 162 -15.67 0.55 10.67
CA GLY A 162 -16.02 1.96 10.84
C GLY A 162 -17.39 2.32 10.31
N LEU A 163 -17.83 1.77 9.19
CA LEU A 163 -19.03 2.20 8.46
C LEU A 163 -20.28 1.38 8.74
N SER A 164 -20.15 0.12 9.15
CA SER A 164 -21.30 -0.76 9.38
C SER A 164 -22.07 -0.35 10.62
N PRO A 165 -23.40 -0.22 10.56
CA PRO A 165 -24.23 0.03 11.73
C PRO A 165 -24.24 -1.18 12.69
N SER A 166 -24.16 -2.39 12.12
CA SER A 166 -24.01 -3.65 12.84
C SER A 166 -22.94 -4.49 12.14
N VAL A 167 -21.84 -4.75 12.84
CA VAL A 167 -20.74 -5.57 12.32
C VAL A 167 -21.09 -7.04 12.51
N SER A 168 -21.20 -7.80 11.41
CA SER A 168 -21.36 -9.24 11.48
C SER A 168 -20.04 -9.90 11.91
N THR A 169 -20.06 -10.60 13.03
CA THR A 169 -18.88 -11.29 13.56
C THR A 169 -18.30 -12.30 12.57
N ASN A 170 -19.16 -13.05 11.87
CA ASN A 170 -18.71 -14.04 10.88
C ASN A 170 -17.99 -13.36 9.68
N SER A 171 -18.56 -12.27 9.17
CA SER A 171 -17.95 -11.50 8.09
C SER A 171 -16.61 -10.89 8.51
N LEU A 172 -16.55 -10.40 9.76
CA LEU A 172 -15.34 -9.83 10.32
C LEU A 172 -14.22 -10.86 10.43
N TRP A 173 -14.51 -12.07 10.92
CA TRP A 173 -13.55 -13.17 10.99
C TRP A 173 -13.10 -13.61 9.60
N LEU A 174 -14.00 -13.72 8.65
CA LEU A 174 -13.65 -14.08 7.28
C LEU A 174 -12.68 -13.06 6.65
N MET A 175 -12.95 -11.76 6.83
CA MET A 175 -12.06 -10.70 6.36
C MET A 175 -10.70 -10.75 7.06
N PHE A 176 -10.67 -10.99 8.37
CA PHE A 176 -9.42 -11.10 9.11
C PHE A 176 -8.60 -12.33 8.67
N MET A 177 -9.23 -13.49 8.47
CA MET A 177 -8.55 -14.68 7.96
C MET A 177 -7.96 -14.44 6.56
N GLY A 178 -8.70 -13.75 5.68
CA GLY A 178 -8.19 -13.32 4.38
C GLY A 178 -6.98 -12.37 4.49
N LEU A 179 -7.03 -11.44 5.45
CA LEU A 179 -5.93 -10.53 5.74
C LEU A 179 -4.69 -11.27 6.21
N GLN A 180 -4.84 -12.27 7.09
CA GLN A 180 -3.74 -13.11 7.58
C GLN A 180 -3.15 -13.98 6.46
N ALA A 181 -3.99 -14.56 5.61
CA ALA A 181 -3.53 -15.36 4.47
C ALA A 181 -2.66 -14.51 3.52
N ILE A 182 -3.07 -13.28 3.26
CA ILE A 182 -2.29 -12.32 2.46
C ILE A 182 -0.97 -11.95 3.16
N LEU A 183 -0.95 -11.77 4.48
CA LEU A 183 0.29 -11.51 5.22
C LEU A 183 1.30 -12.65 5.07
N VAL A 184 0.83 -13.89 5.25
CA VAL A 184 1.67 -15.09 5.05
C VAL A 184 2.21 -15.13 3.62
N PHE A 185 1.38 -14.87 2.62
CA PHE A 185 1.82 -14.78 1.22
C PHE A 185 2.90 -13.72 1.02
N VAL A 186 2.73 -12.51 1.59
CA VAL A 186 3.72 -11.42 1.52
C VAL A 186 5.04 -11.82 2.16
N ILE A 187 5.01 -12.46 3.33
CA ILE A 187 6.21 -12.92 4.04
C ILE A 187 6.94 -13.98 3.22
N ILE A 188 6.23 -14.98 2.71
CA ILE A 188 6.82 -16.03 1.86
C ILE A 188 7.47 -15.40 0.62
N ASN A 189 6.76 -14.49 -0.05
CA ASN A 189 7.28 -13.82 -1.24
C ASN A 189 8.52 -12.97 -0.92
N MET A 190 8.53 -12.28 0.21
CA MET A 190 9.69 -11.51 0.68
C MET A 190 10.91 -12.41 0.93
N ILE A 191 10.72 -13.57 1.58
CA ILE A 191 11.81 -14.54 1.86
C ILE A 191 12.35 -15.12 0.55
N LEU A 192 11.48 -15.53 -0.38
CA LEU A 192 11.89 -16.13 -1.66
C LEU A 192 12.74 -15.17 -2.51
N HIS A 193 12.50 -13.87 -2.38
CA HIS A 193 13.21 -12.84 -3.15
C HIS A 193 14.31 -12.13 -2.36
N LEU A 194 14.63 -12.58 -1.15
CA LEU A 194 15.60 -11.92 -0.27
C LEU A 194 16.99 -11.77 -0.91
N PHE A 195 17.36 -12.70 -1.78
CA PHE A 195 18.68 -12.75 -2.44
C PHE A 195 18.67 -12.19 -3.87
N ASP A 196 17.54 -11.70 -4.39
CA ASP A 196 17.44 -11.12 -5.75
C ASP A 196 18.16 -9.76 -5.89
N GLY A 197 18.73 -9.23 -4.80
CA GLY A 197 19.31 -7.90 -4.72
C GLY A 197 18.29 -6.84 -4.31
N PHE A 198 18.77 -5.73 -3.77
CA PHE A 198 17.92 -4.65 -3.32
C PHE A 198 17.47 -3.76 -4.50
N PHE A 199 16.16 -3.60 -4.64
CA PHE A 199 15.53 -2.67 -5.57
C PHE A 199 14.64 -1.68 -4.79
N PRO A 200 14.45 -0.43 -5.26
CA PRO A 200 13.55 0.52 -4.61
C PRO A 200 12.11 0.00 -4.43
N THR A 201 11.67 -0.93 -5.28
CA THR A 201 10.36 -1.60 -5.19
C THR A 201 10.20 -2.51 -3.98
N TRP A 202 11.28 -2.86 -3.30
CA TRP A 202 11.24 -3.60 -2.04
C TRP A 202 10.46 -2.86 -0.95
N SER A 203 10.38 -1.53 -1.02
CA SER A 203 9.51 -0.73 -0.14
C SER A 203 8.04 -1.17 -0.17
N CYS A 204 7.61 -1.87 -1.22
CA CYS A 204 6.27 -2.43 -1.31
C CYS A 204 6.00 -3.49 -0.23
N TYR A 205 7.02 -4.26 0.20
CA TYR A 205 6.89 -5.20 1.32
C TYR A 205 6.58 -4.46 2.62
N ALA A 206 7.30 -3.35 2.89
CA ALA A 206 7.05 -2.54 4.08
C ALA A 206 5.63 -1.96 4.09
N VAL A 207 5.18 -1.43 2.95
CA VAL A 207 3.79 -0.92 2.81
C VAL A 207 2.78 -2.04 3.06
N SER A 208 3.01 -3.23 2.51
CA SER A 208 2.08 -4.36 2.61
C SER A 208 1.98 -4.89 4.04
N VAL A 209 3.11 -5.05 4.74
CA VAL A 209 3.10 -5.48 6.15
C VAL A 209 2.49 -4.41 7.04
N ALA A 210 2.80 -3.13 6.78
CA ALA A 210 2.26 -2.02 7.56
C ALA A 210 0.74 -1.88 7.43
N ILE A 211 0.18 -2.05 6.23
CA ILE A 211 -1.27 -1.92 6.03
C ILE A 211 -2.02 -3.11 6.64
N VAL A 212 -1.42 -4.31 6.66
CA VAL A 212 -1.99 -5.46 7.37
C VAL A 212 -2.00 -5.20 8.87
N ALA A 213 -0.87 -4.80 9.47
CA ALA A 213 -0.80 -4.47 10.89
C ALA A 213 -1.77 -3.34 11.27
N TYR A 214 -1.91 -2.32 10.42
CA TYR A 214 -2.89 -1.26 10.60
C TYR A 214 -4.34 -1.79 10.63
N ALA A 215 -4.71 -2.67 9.71
CA ALA A 215 -6.04 -3.28 9.68
C ALA A 215 -6.29 -4.19 10.89
N SER A 216 -5.30 -4.98 11.29
CA SER A 216 -5.36 -5.85 12.46
C SER A 216 -5.58 -5.07 13.76
N LYS A 217 -5.09 -3.80 13.83
CA LYS A 217 -5.39 -2.90 14.95
C LYS A 217 -6.89 -2.68 15.12
N PHE A 218 -7.60 -2.40 14.03
CA PHE A 218 -9.06 -2.18 14.08
C PHE A 218 -9.80 -3.46 14.48
N PHE A 219 -9.36 -4.61 13.98
CA PHE A 219 -9.91 -5.89 14.38
C PHE A 219 -9.73 -6.14 15.88
N LEU A 220 -8.54 -5.94 16.42
CA LEU A 220 -8.25 -6.09 17.85
C LEU A 220 -9.08 -5.13 18.69
N ALA A 221 -9.15 -3.85 18.29
CA ALA A 221 -9.94 -2.85 19.01
C ALA A 221 -11.42 -3.23 19.05
N TYR A 222 -11.96 -3.78 17.95
CA TYR A 222 -13.34 -4.28 17.92
C TYR A 222 -13.54 -5.46 18.87
N LEU A 223 -12.65 -6.46 18.86
CA LEU A 223 -12.74 -7.63 19.74
C LEU A 223 -12.68 -7.24 21.23
N LEU A 224 -11.77 -6.36 21.59
CA LEU A 224 -11.62 -5.88 22.97
C LEU A 224 -12.86 -5.09 23.42
N GLY A 225 -13.39 -4.23 22.56
CA GLY A 225 -14.62 -3.48 22.84
C GLY A 225 -15.86 -4.35 23.07
N HIS A 226 -15.90 -5.54 22.47
CA HIS A 226 -17.00 -6.50 22.59
C HIS A 226 -16.71 -7.68 23.55
N LYS A 227 -15.62 -7.60 24.32
CA LYS A 227 -15.18 -8.65 25.26
C LYS A 227 -14.96 -10.03 24.59
N MET A 228 -14.63 -10.05 23.31
CA MET A 228 -14.30 -11.25 22.54
C MET A 228 -12.79 -11.42 22.33
N GLY A 229 -11.96 -10.63 23.03
CA GLY A 229 -10.52 -10.68 22.93
C GLY A 229 -9.96 -12.01 23.42
N SER A 230 -8.90 -12.48 22.75
CA SER A 230 -8.08 -13.63 23.16
C SER A 230 -6.64 -13.18 23.25
N ASP A 231 -5.92 -13.63 24.26
CA ASP A 231 -4.52 -13.32 24.46
C ASP A 231 -3.68 -13.76 23.26
N ILE A 232 -3.99 -14.91 22.68
CA ILE A 232 -3.29 -15.44 21.50
C ILE A 232 -3.42 -14.47 20.32
N ILE A 233 -4.62 -13.98 20.02
CA ILE A 233 -4.86 -13.04 18.93
C ILE A 233 -4.14 -11.72 19.20
N THR A 234 -4.16 -11.27 20.42
CA THR A 234 -3.46 -10.06 20.86
C THR A 234 -1.96 -10.18 20.61
N TYR A 235 -1.33 -11.30 21.00
CA TYR A 235 0.09 -11.53 20.74
C TYR A 235 0.43 -11.64 19.25
N ILE A 236 -0.42 -12.28 18.44
CA ILE A 236 -0.23 -12.34 16.99
C ILE A 236 -0.21 -10.92 16.40
N ILE A 237 -1.17 -10.07 16.76
CA ILE A 237 -1.27 -8.71 16.24
C ILE A 237 -0.10 -7.83 16.74
N TYR A 238 0.36 -7.98 17.97
CA TYR A 238 1.59 -7.31 18.42
C TYR A 238 2.82 -7.80 17.65
N GLY A 239 2.89 -9.09 17.31
CA GLY A 239 3.92 -9.62 16.43
C GLY A 239 3.92 -8.96 15.05
N GLU A 240 2.73 -8.69 14.47
CA GLU A 240 2.60 -7.96 13.20
C GLU A 240 3.13 -6.52 13.30
N TYR A 241 2.91 -5.82 14.43
CA TYR A 241 3.46 -4.48 14.63
C TYR A 241 4.97 -4.49 14.69
N VAL A 242 5.55 -5.43 15.44
CA VAL A 242 7.00 -5.60 15.53
C VAL A 242 7.57 -5.92 14.15
N LEU A 243 6.96 -6.85 13.43
CA LEU A 243 7.36 -7.18 12.05
C LEU A 243 7.30 -5.97 11.13
N SER A 244 6.21 -5.20 11.18
CA SER A 244 6.04 -3.99 10.38
C SER A 244 7.12 -2.95 10.68
N PHE A 245 7.47 -2.78 11.95
CA PHE A 245 8.55 -1.88 12.37
C PHE A 245 9.91 -2.35 11.85
N ILE A 246 10.23 -3.64 12.00
CA ILE A 246 11.51 -4.21 11.55
C ILE A 246 11.66 -4.08 10.04
N VAL A 247 10.63 -4.49 9.27
CA VAL A 247 10.65 -4.42 7.81
C VAL A 247 10.72 -2.96 7.35
N GLY A 248 9.96 -2.06 7.97
CA GLY A 248 9.99 -0.64 7.67
C GLY A 248 11.36 0.01 7.93
N ALA A 249 11.96 -0.27 9.10
CA ALA A 249 13.29 0.22 9.46
C ALA A 249 14.37 -0.33 8.51
N PHE A 250 14.32 -1.62 8.20
CA PHE A 250 15.23 -2.24 7.23
C PHE A 250 15.13 -1.57 5.86
N MET A 251 13.91 -1.33 5.35
CA MET A 251 13.71 -0.68 4.05
C MET A 251 14.19 0.77 4.03
N LEU A 252 14.02 1.51 5.12
CA LEU A 252 14.55 2.87 5.25
C LEU A 252 16.08 2.88 5.22
N LEU A 253 16.71 1.99 5.99
CA LEU A 253 18.17 1.86 6.02
C LEU A 253 18.73 1.43 4.67
N ALA A 254 18.15 0.42 4.03
CA ALA A 254 18.59 -0.04 2.73
C ALA A 254 18.44 1.03 1.63
N SER A 255 17.33 1.79 1.67
CA SER A 255 17.13 2.92 0.76
C SER A 255 18.15 4.04 1.00
N PHE A 256 18.48 4.31 2.26
CA PHE A 256 19.48 5.32 2.60
C PHE A 256 20.88 4.90 2.14
N ILE A 257 21.26 3.64 2.36
CA ILE A 257 22.53 3.10 1.89
C ILE A 257 22.61 3.17 0.35
N SER A 258 21.55 2.81 -0.36
CA SER A 258 21.53 2.84 -1.82
C SER A 258 21.63 4.26 -2.41
N ILE A 259 21.25 5.29 -1.67
CA ILE A 259 21.43 6.71 -2.08
C ILE A 259 22.87 7.16 -1.87
N LEU A 260 23.57 6.63 -0.85
CA LEU A 260 24.97 6.96 -0.56
C LEU A 260 25.96 6.18 -1.43
N GLU A 261 25.54 5.10 -2.09
CA GLU A 261 26.38 4.36 -3.02
C GLU A 261 26.65 5.17 -4.30
N ASP A 262 27.86 5.03 -4.81
CA ASP A 262 28.20 5.56 -6.13
C ASP A 262 27.24 4.99 -7.20
N PRO A 263 26.64 5.84 -8.04
CA PRO A 263 25.72 5.40 -9.09
C PRO A 263 26.29 4.32 -10.04
N GLU A 264 27.62 4.32 -10.28
CA GLU A 264 28.28 3.33 -11.10
C GLU A 264 28.37 1.96 -10.39
N VAL A 265 28.70 1.95 -9.11
CA VAL A 265 28.78 0.74 -8.28
C VAL A 265 27.37 0.12 -8.14
N HIS A 266 26.36 0.96 -7.96
CA HIS A 266 24.97 0.49 -7.89
C HIS A 266 24.52 -0.15 -9.21
N ARG A 267 24.84 0.46 -10.37
CA ARG A 267 24.55 -0.10 -11.70
C ARG A 267 25.25 -1.45 -11.93
N GLN A 268 26.53 -1.55 -11.59
CA GLN A 268 27.30 -2.79 -11.74
C GLN A 268 26.70 -3.92 -10.90
N ARG A 269 26.35 -3.67 -9.63
CA ARG A 269 25.72 -4.66 -8.73
C ARG A 269 24.37 -5.13 -9.28
N VAL A 270 23.54 -4.23 -9.78
CA VAL A 270 22.24 -4.57 -10.38
C VAL A 270 22.43 -5.42 -11.64
N MET A 271 23.40 -5.09 -12.49
CA MET A 271 23.70 -5.88 -13.69
C MET A 271 24.23 -7.27 -13.36
N GLU A 272 25.16 -7.39 -12.41
CA GLU A 272 25.72 -8.68 -11.96
C GLU A 272 24.64 -9.60 -11.37
N ASN A 273 23.77 -9.04 -10.53
CA ASN A 273 22.66 -9.82 -9.94
C ASN A 273 21.66 -10.25 -11.03
N THR A 274 21.38 -9.41 -12.02
CA THR A 274 20.52 -9.77 -13.14
C THR A 274 21.13 -10.87 -14.00
N GLN A 275 22.44 -10.81 -14.26
CA GLN A 275 23.16 -11.85 -15.01
C GLN A 275 23.19 -13.18 -14.24
N LYS A 276 23.46 -13.15 -12.93
CA LYS A 276 23.47 -14.38 -12.10
C LYS A 276 22.10 -15.07 -12.08
N LEU A 277 21.03 -14.32 -12.08
CA LEU A 277 19.67 -14.87 -12.09
C LEU A 277 19.27 -15.43 -13.45
N ASN A 278 19.70 -14.79 -14.56
CA ASN A 278 19.49 -15.33 -15.90
C ASN A 278 20.30 -16.61 -16.19
N LEU A 279 21.34 -16.90 -15.39
CA LEU A 279 22.12 -18.14 -15.49
C LEU A 279 21.49 -19.30 -14.66
N LEU A 280 20.52 -18.99 -13.78
CA LEU A 280 19.82 -19.96 -12.92
C LEU A 280 18.43 -20.33 -13.45
N GLU A 281 17.90 -19.59 -14.45
CA GLU A 281 16.69 -19.92 -15.22
C GLU A 281 17.05 -20.67 -16.52
#